data_5967bc50f22e59cc2d26ed95f320b3e8
#
_entry.id   5967bc50f22e59cc2d26ed95f320b3e8
#
_cell.length_a   1.000
_cell.length_b   1.000
_cell.length_c   1.000
_cell.angle_alpha   90.00
_cell.angle_beta   90.00
_cell.angle_gamma   90.00
#
_symmetry.space_group_name_H-M   'P 1'
#
loop_
_entity.id
_entity.type
_entity.pdbx_description
1 polymer ?
#
loop_
_entity_poly.entity_id
_entity_poly.type
_entity_poly.pdbx_seq_one_letter_code
_entity_poly.pdbx_strand_id
1 'polypeptide(L)'
;MGKDGIPEGYIVISMRAENFEKVLHDKGNAKVEVAIMDPFWRTIYDNGNLQEEQIREELMVGHKLLGVYRAGELLVQPLGDSGLYTALSCPSVFSTEVLNSMYSVLIVMLTISVILCVLVASRLGRNMTRPIERMNTAMRTLQEGDLTVRIVSDREDELGQMSRNFNIMANELEQSVQDKVEKQKELNASHIAMMQAQLNPHFLYNTLDTMKWVAKANHIPEIATMAAGLAKILRTSISKRQFIYLKEELELVNCYVDIQKIRFNDKFSYTVDLQEGLEECVIPKLIIQPIVENSVLHGLKESEEGNILVRITGQEDVLCIEVTDDGCGAPEERIDAINHRRQEQLVGHIGVSNVDTIIRLTYGEEYGIHMESLTSHAENPMDGQRTEEEGEVHGTKVTLRLPVRYGEA
;
A
#
# COMPACT_ATOMS: atom_id res chain seq x y z
N MET A 1 6.29 -90.43 -64.95
CA MET A 1 6.68 -89.85 -66.21
C MET A 1 7.62 -90.86 -66.89
N GLY A 2 7.24 -91.35 -68.14
CA GLY A 2 8.11 -92.17 -68.95
C GLY A 2 9.33 -91.46 -69.46
N LYS A 3 10.32 -92.18 -70.02
CA LYS A 3 11.60 -91.57 -70.53
C LYS A 3 11.50 -90.44 -71.53
N ASP A 4 10.26 -90.26 -72.16
CA ASP A 4 10.03 -89.23 -73.16
C ASP A 4 9.04 -88.10 -72.72
N GLY A 5 8.81 -87.96 -71.35
CA GLY A 5 7.90 -86.94 -70.85
C GLY A 5 6.42 -87.13 -71.16
N ILE A 6 6.06 -88.26 -71.77
CA ILE A 6 4.66 -88.64 -72.07
C ILE A 6 4.09 -89.36 -70.83
N PRO A 7 2.94 -89.02 -70.32
CA PRO A 7 2.35 -89.70 -69.19
C PRO A 7 1.94 -91.11 -69.62
N GLU A 8 2.48 -92.12 -68.99
CA GLU A 8 2.14 -93.56 -69.23
C GLU A 8 0.85 -94.01 -68.60
N GLY A 9 0.27 -93.19 -67.79
CA GLY A 9 -1.03 -93.39 -67.10
C GLY A 9 -1.34 -92.33 -66.10
N TYR A 10 -2.60 -92.34 -65.66
CA TYR A 10 -3.07 -91.44 -64.60
C TYR A 10 -3.41 -92.30 -63.34
N ILE A 11 -2.96 -91.84 -62.19
CA ILE A 11 -3.51 -92.30 -60.93
C ILE A 11 -4.52 -91.35 -60.43
N VAL A 12 -5.77 -91.75 -60.37
CA VAL A 12 -6.86 -90.96 -59.80
C VAL A 12 -7.01 -91.34 -58.36
N ILE A 13 -6.69 -90.41 -57.49
CA ILE A 13 -6.90 -90.59 -56.06
C ILE A 13 -8.16 -89.77 -55.73
N SER A 14 -9.26 -90.41 -55.36
CA SER A 14 -10.45 -89.79 -54.86
C SER A 14 -10.47 -89.84 -53.32
N MET A 15 -10.57 -88.65 -52.70
CA MET A 15 -10.66 -88.53 -51.27
C MET A 15 -12.06 -87.95 -50.92
N ARG A 16 -12.71 -88.54 -49.94
CA ARG A 16 -14.03 -88.03 -49.47
C ARG A 16 -13.77 -86.78 -48.58
N ALA A 17 -14.67 -85.82 -48.67
CA ALA A 17 -14.64 -84.60 -47.86
C ALA A 17 -14.50 -84.85 -46.36
N GLU A 18 -15.13 -85.93 -45.88
CA GLU A 18 -15.05 -86.39 -44.47
C GLU A 18 -13.64 -86.70 -43.98
N ASN A 19 -12.74 -87.09 -44.89
CA ASN A 19 -11.34 -87.37 -44.55
C ASN A 19 -10.54 -86.11 -44.40
N PHE A 20 -10.88 -85.04 -45.12
CA PHE A 20 -10.30 -83.70 -44.91
C PHE A 20 -10.72 -83.15 -43.57
N GLU A 21 -11.95 -83.29 -43.22
CA GLU A 21 -12.48 -82.84 -41.94
C GLU A 21 -11.73 -83.52 -40.75
N LYS A 22 -11.48 -84.82 -40.81
CA LYS A 22 -10.72 -85.52 -39.78
C LYS A 22 -9.28 -85.03 -39.63
N VAL A 23 -8.61 -84.67 -40.73
CA VAL A 23 -7.23 -84.23 -40.73
C VAL A 23 -7.13 -82.79 -40.21
N LEU A 24 -8.09 -81.97 -40.49
CA LEU A 24 -8.12 -80.56 -40.10
C LEU A 24 -8.63 -80.38 -38.66
N HIS A 25 -9.55 -81.23 -38.24
CA HIS A 25 -10.16 -81.14 -36.90
C HIS A 25 -9.19 -81.58 -35.77
N ASP A 26 -8.17 -82.36 -36.09
CA ASP A 26 -7.25 -82.98 -35.09
C ASP A 26 -6.11 -82.05 -34.66
N LYS A 27 -6.01 -80.84 -35.16
CA LYS A 27 -4.85 -79.93 -34.92
C LYS A 27 -5.08 -78.54 -34.43
N GLY A 28 -6.24 -78.18 -33.96
CA GLY A 28 -6.32 -76.84 -33.43
C GLY A 28 -7.66 -76.41 -32.84
N ASN A 29 -7.57 -75.93 -31.58
CA ASN A 29 -8.67 -75.30 -30.84
C ASN A 29 -9.07 -73.88 -31.37
N ALA A 30 -8.55 -73.48 -32.53
CA ALA A 30 -8.92 -72.19 -33.13
C ALA A 30 -10.03 -72.44 -34.16
N LYS A 31 -11.09 -71.63 -34.09
CA LYS A 31 -12.11 -71.51 -35.12
C LYS A 31 -11.48 -70.90 -36.38
N VAL A 32 -10.60 -71.66 -37.03
CA VAL A 32 -9.99 -71.23 -38.28
C VAL A 32 -10.86 -71.81 -39.41
N GLU A 33 -11.41 -70.92 -40.22
CA GLU A 33 -12.14 -71.33 -41.40
C GLU A 33 -11.12 -71.62 -42.50
N VAL A 34 -11.24 -72.79 -43.12
CA VAL A 34 -10.29 -73.25 -44.15
C VAL A 34 -11.07 -73.64 -45.40
N ALA A 35 -10.68 -73.05 -46.52
CA ALA A 35 -11.18 -73.48 -47.80
C ALA A 35 -9.97 -73.94 -48.68
N ILE A 36 -10.22 -75.02 -49.51
CA ILE A 36 -9.27 -75.47 -50.52
C ILE A 36 -9.88 -75.14 -51.89
N MET A 37 -9.10 -74.47 -52.74
CA MET A 37 -9.55 -73.91 -54.02
C MET A 37 -8.73 -74.45 -55.18
N ASP A 38 -9.37 -74.54 -56.34
CA ASP A 38 -8.67 -74.85 -57.58
C ASP A 38 -7.91 -73.62 -58.19
N PRO A 39 -7.10 -73.80 -59.25
CA PRO A 39 -6.42 -72.68 -59.89
C PRO A 39 -7.33 -71.62 -60.48
N PHE A 40 -8.62 -71.89 -60.63
CA PHE A 40 -9.67 -70.99 -61.09
C PHE A 40 -10.46 -70.29 -59.97
N TRP A 41 -9.99 -70.50 -58.70
CA TRP A 41 -10.58 -69.95 -57.48
C TRP A 41 -11.97 -70.51 -57.16
N ARG A 42 -12.27 -71.76 -57.62
CA ARG A 42 -13.48 -72.46 -57.23
C ARG A 42 -13.24 -73.32 -56.01
N THR A 43 -14.11 -73.24 -55.04
CA THR A 43 -14.00 -73.95 -53.78
C THR A 43 -14.17 -75.47 -54.00
N ILE A 44 -13.17 -76.26 -53.66
CA ILE A 44 -13.25 -77.72 -53.68
C ILE A 44 -13.71 -78.23 -52.33
N TYR A 45 -13.25 -77.60 -51.27
CA TYR A 45 -13.60 -77.94 -49.90
C TYR A 45 -13.67 -76.65 -49.05
N ASP A 46 -14.66 -76.58 -48.18
CA ASP A 46 -14.82 -75.52 -47.21
C ASP A 46 -15.30 -76.14 -45.90
N ASN A 47 -14.68 -75.81 -44.77
CA ASN A 47 -15.08 -76.24 -43.43
C ASN A 47 -15.95 -75.16 -42.71
N GLY A 48 -16.24 -74.06 -43.34
CA GLY A 48 -16.94 -72.93 -42.75
C GLY A 48 -17.89 -72.26 -43.71
N ASN A 49 -18.05 -70.96 -43.56
CA ASN A 49 -18.90 -70.13 -44.41
C ASN A 49 -18.10 -69.19 -45.33
N LEU A 50 -16.87 -69.63 -45.70
CA LEU A 50 -16.08 -68.84 -46.65
C LEU A 50 -16.73 -68.81 -48.02
N GLN A 51 -17.46 -67.76 -48.34
CA GLN A 51 -18.13 -67.62 -49.65
C GLN A 51 -17.09 -67.31 -50.74
N GLU A 52 -17.21 -67.99 -51.90
CA GLU A 52 -16.31 -67.85 -53.05
C GLU A 52 -16.20 -66.40 -53.50
N GLU A 53 -17.27 -65.63 -53.44
CA GLU A 53 -17.33 -64.24 -53.78
C GLU A 53 -16.49 -63.36 -52.86
N GLN A 54 -16.54 -63.60 -51.57
CA GLN A 54 -15.80 -62.89 -50.55
C GLN A 54 -14.30 -63.10 -50.65
N ILE A 55 -13.89 -64.35 -50.90
CA ILE A 55 -12.47 -64.69 -51.15
C ILE A 55 -11.95 -64.01 -52.41
N ARG A 56 -12.76 -63.88 -53.43
CA ARG A 56 -12.41 -63.25 -54.69
C ARG A 56 -12.29 -61.75 -54.57
N GLU A 57 -13.19 -61.07 -53.85
CA GLU A 57 -13.09 -59.64 -53.57
C GLU A 57 -11.86 -59.29 -52.74
N GLU A 58 -11.60 -60.01 -51.64
CA GLU A 58 -10.45 -59.77 -50.80
C GLU A 58 -9.10 -60.06 -51.50
N LEU A 59 -9.03 -61.06 -52.36
CA LEU A 59 -7.83 -61.32 -53.19
C LEU A 59 -7.53 -60.24 -54.25
N MET A 60 -8.56 -59.52 -54.72
CA MET A 60 -8.36 -58.41 -55.63
C MET A 60 -7.71 -57.20 -54.96
N VAL A 61 -7.93 -57.02 -53.67
CA VAL A 61 -7.40 -55.91 -52.86
C VAL A 61 -6.08 -56.25 -52.18
N GLY A 62 -5.75 -57.54 -52.05
CA GLY A 62 -4.60 -58.02 -51.31
C GLY A 62 -3.25 -57.91 -52.03
N HIS A 63 -2.18 -57.82 -51.26
CA HIS A 63 -0.78 -57.78 -51.76
C HIS A 63 -0.17 -59.17 -51.76
N LYS A 64 0.49 -59.52 -52.88
CA LYS A 64 1.23 -60.78 -52.98
C LYS A 64 2.60 -60.60 -52.35
N LEU A 65 2.89 -61.26 -51.26
CA LEU A 65 4.18 -61.34 -50.61
C LEU A 65 4.67 -62.82 -50.60
N LEU A 66 5.82 -63.07 -51.23
CA LEU A 66 6.47 -64.40 -51.23
C LEU A 66 5.58 -65.58 -51.62
N GLY A 67 4.70 -65.42 -52.62
CA GLY A 67 3.81 -66.51 -53.05
C GLY A 67 2.56 -66.66 -52.16
N VAL A 68 2.40 -65.94 -51.11
CA VAL A 68 1.28 -65.96 -50.20
C VAL A 68 0.44 -64.70 -50.39
N TYR A 69 -0.85 -64.82 -50.57
CA TYR A 69 -1.78 -63.68 -50.63
C TYR A 69 -2.36 -63.43 -49.23
N ARG A 70 -2.24 -62.21 -48.77
CA ARG A 70 -2.86 -61.80 -47.51
C ARG A 70 -3.77 -60.60 -47.77
N ALA A 71 -5.02 -60.77 -47.45
CA ALA A 71 -6.00 -59.71 -47.54
C ALA A 71 -6.81 -59.71 -46.23
N GLY A 72 -6.71 -58.67 -45.45
CA GLY A 72 -7.38 -58.59 -44.13
C GLY A 72 -7.08 -59.76 -43.23
N GLU A 73 -8.09 -60.54 -42.91
CA GLU A 73 -8.05 -61.74 -42.08
C GLU A 73 -7.83 -63.02 -42.93
N LEU A 74 -7.86 -62.89 -44.27
CA LEU A 74 -7.71 -64.04 -45.17
C LEU A 74 -6.26 -64.20 -45.55
N LEU A 75 -5.74 -65.44 -45.40
CA LEU A 75 -4.43 -65.88 -45.83
C LEU A 75 -4.58 -66.96 -46.89
N VAL A 76 -4.10 -66.71 -48.11
CA VAL A 76 -4.17 -67.72 -49.17
C VAL A 76 -2.75 -68.11 -49.61
N GLN A 77 -2.49 -69.40 -49.57
CA GLN A 77 -1.17 -69.97 -49.95
C GLN A 77 -1.32 -71.16 -50.85
N PRO A 78 -0.37 -71.42 -51.79
CA PRO A 78 -0.38 -72.62 -52.60
C PRO A 78 -0.12 -73.87 -51.75
N LEU A 79 -0.83 -74.98 -52.08
CA LEU A 79 -0.68 -76.25 -51.40
C LEU A 79 0.40 -77.05 -52.11
N GLY A 80 1.69 -76.77 -51.83
CA GLY A 80 2.83 -77.44 -52.47
C GLY A 80 2.77 -77.29 -54.00
N ASP A 81 3.15 -78.32 -54.74
CA ASP A 81 3.14 -78.37 -56.21
C ASP A 81 1.83 -78.91 -56.80
N SER A 82 0.78 -79.02 -55.98
CA SER A 82 -0.50 -79.59 -56.41
C SER A 82 -1.32 -78.73 -57.35
N GLY A 83 -1.00 -77.47 -57.48
CA GLY A 83 -1.81 -76.48 -58.20
C GLY A 83 -3.04 -76.00 -57.42
N LEU A 84 -3.25 -76.46 -56.20
CA LEU A 84 -4.34 -76.04 -55.31
C LEU A 84 -3.91 -74.94 -54.39
N TYR A 85 -4.87 -74.15 -53.89
CA TYR A 85 -4.68 -73.12 -52.90
C TYR A 85 -5.46 -73.38 -51.64
N THR A 86 -4.89 -73.05 -50.48
CA THR A 86 -5.53 -73.10 -49.20
C THR A 86 -5.83 -71.68 -48.77
N ALA A 87 -7.07 -71.38 -48.54
CA ALA A 87 -7.52 -70.12 -47.96
C ALA A 87 -7.82 -70.38 -46.48
N LEU A 88 -7.20 -69.56 -45.61
CA LEU A 88 -7.36 -69.60 -44.18
C LEU A 88 -7.93 -68.25 -43.71
N SER A 89 -9.06 -68.27 -43.08
CA SER A 89 -9.59 -67.11 -42.40
C SER A 89 -9.15 -67.18 -40.93
N CYS A 90 -8.25 -66.30 -40.53
CA CYS A 90 -7.81 -66.13 -39.16
C CYS A 90 -8.47 -64.88 -38.60
N PRO A 91 -9.47 -64.99 -37.75
CA PRO A 91 -10.04 -63.80 -37.13
C PRO A 91 -8.91 -63.03 -36.42
N SER A 92 -8.87 -61.74 -36.55
CA SER A 92 -7.91 -60.92 -35.81
C SER A 92 -8.02 -61.21 -34.31
N VAL A 93 -6.88 -61.39 -33.65
CA VAL A 93 -6.79 -61.72 -32.22
C VAL A 93 -7.57 -60.70 -31.37
N PHE A 94 -7.79 -59.54 -31.94
CA PHE A 94 -8.64 -58.49 -31.35
C PHE A 94 -9.76 -58.18 -32.28
N SER A 95 -10.95 -58.66 -32.00
CA SER A 95 -12.17 -58.21 -32.68
C SER A 95 -12.35 -56.69 -32.47
N THR A 96 -12.92 -55.99 -33.44
CA THR A 96 -13.20 -54.54 -33.35
C THR A 96 -14.02 -54.20 -32.09
N GLU A 97 -14.86 -55.13 -31.65
CA GLU A 97 -15.62 -55.00 -30.40
C GLU A 97 -14.73 -54.98 -29.15
N VAL A 98 -13.73 -55.85 -29.09
CA VAL A 98 -12.76 -55.89 -27.97
C VAL A 98 -11.91 -54.62 -27.96
N LEU A 99 -11.45 -54.15 -29.12
CA LEU A 99 -10.73 -52.88 -29.22
C LEU A 99 -11.58 -51.68 -28.79
N ASN A 100 -12.81 -51.58 -29.24
CA ASN A 100 -13.73 -50.51 -28.83
C ASN A 100 -14.04 -50.57 -27.33
N SER A 101 -14.20 -51.77 -26.77
CA SER A 101 -14.36 -51.95 -25.32
C SER A 101 -13.11 -51.48 -24.57
N MET A 102 -11.91 -51.83 -25.03
CA MET A 102 -10.68 -51.35 -24.44
C MET A 102 -10.53 -49.83 -24.51
N TYR A 103 -10.83 -49.21 -25.66
CA TYR A 103 -10.79 -47.76 -25.80
C TYR A 103 -11.80 -47.05 -24.88
N SER A 104 -13.02 -47.60 -24.74
CA SER A 104 -14.02 -47.03 -23.84
C SER A 104 -13.58 -47.10 -22.38
N VAL A 105 -12.98 -48.19 -21.95
CA VAL A 105 -12.41 -48.32 -20.59
C VAL A 105 -11.27 -47.34 -20.38
N LEU A 106 -10.36 -47.17 -21.36
CA LEU A 106 -9.27 -46.23 -21.29
C LEU A 106 -9.78 -44.77 -21.20
N ILE A 107 -10.79 -44.40 -21.98
CA ILE A 107 -11.37 -43.05 -21.94
C ILE A 107 -12.02 -42.81 -20.56
N VAL A 108 -12.75 -43.77 -20.03
CA VAL A 108 -13.34 -43.64 -18.69
C VAL A 108 -12.27 -43.50 -17.61
N MET A 109 -11.22 -44.34 -17.67
CA MET A 109 -10.11 -44.24 -16.72
C MET A 109 -9.38 -42.89 -16.82
N LEU A 110 -9.16 -42.38 -18.05
CA LEU A 110 -8.54 -41.07 -18.29
C LEU A 110 -9.43 -39.94 -17.71
N THR A 111 -10.73 -39.95 -17.97
CA THR A 111 -11.66 -38.95 -17.45
C THR A 111 -11.72 -38.93 -15.94
N ILE A 112 -11.77 -40.11 -15.30
CA ILE A 112 -11.72 -40.24 -13.84
C ILE A 112 -10.40 -39.67 -13.29
N SER A 113 -9.26 -40.00 -13.93
CA SER A 113 -7.96 -39.52 -13.55
C SER A 113 -7.86 -37.98 -13.61
N VAL A 114 -8.36 -37.38 -14.69
CA VAL A 114 -8.40 -35.92 -14.85
C VAL A 114 -9.26 -35.26 -13.78
N ILE A 115 -10.47 -35.79 -13.54
CA ILE A 115 -11.35 -35.27 -12.49
C ILE A 115 -10.68 -35.35 -11.12
N LEU A 116 -10.07 -36.50 -10.80
CA LEU A 116 -9.35 -36.68 -9.53
C LEU A 116 -8.17 -35.72 -9.40
N CYS A 117 -7.40 -35.53 -10.47
CA CYS A 117 -6.29 -34.56 -10.50
C CYS A 117 -6.76 -33.14 -10.23
N VAL A 118 -7.87 -32.70 -10.89
CA VAL A 118 -8.45 -31.36 -10.67
C VAL A 118 -8.96 -31.20 -9.23
N LEU A 119 -9.61 -32.22 -8.67
CA LEU A 119 -10.08 -32.21 -7.29
C LEU A 119 -8.92 -32.10 -6.29
N VAL A 120 -7.87 -32.90 -6.47
CA VAL A 120 -6.68 -32.84 -5.62
C VAL A 120 -5.97 -31.50 -5.74
N ALA A 121 -5.77 -31.01 -6.96
CA ALA A 121 -5.13 -29.71 -7.20
C ALA A 121 -5.93 -28.55 -6.58
N SER A 122 -7.26 -28.55 -6.74
CA SER A 122 -8.13 -27.55 -6.15
C SER A 122 -8.14 -27.60 -4.62
N ARG A 123 -8.03 -28.80 -4.04
CA ARG A 123 -7.98 -28.95 -2.58
C ARG A 123 -6.62 -28.51 -2.02
N LEU A 124 -5.51 -28.84 -2.67
CA LEU A 124 -4.18 -28.37 -2.31
C LEU A 124 -4.09 -26.83 -2.43
N GLY A 125 -4.59 -26.24 -3.52
CA GLY A 125 -4.61 -24.80 -3.71
C GLY A 125 -5.39 -24.06 -2.62
N ARG A 126 -6.55 -24.58 -2.21
CA ARG A 126 -7.34 -23.99 -1.13
C ARG A 126 -6.75 -24.19 0.26
N ASN A 127 -6.20 -25.38 0.51
CA ASN A 127 -5.77 -25.75 1.85
C ASN A 127 -4.32 -25.36 2.16
N MET A 128 -3.45 -25.22 1.17
CA MET A 128 -2.04 -24.87 1.35
C MET A 128 -1.66 -23.53 0.74
N THR A 129 -1.94 -23.33 -0.55
CA THR A 129 -1.44 -22.16 -1.27
C THR A 129 -2.08 -20.86 -0.76
N ARG A 130 -3.40 -20.80 -0.62
CA ARG A 130 -4.11 -19.59 -0.15
C ARG A 130 -3.70 -19.11 1.25
N PRO A 131 -3.58 -19.98 2.27
CA PRO A 131 -3.09 -19.56 3.58
C PRO A 131 -1.67 -19.01 3.54
N ILE A 132 -0.78 -19.61 2.74
CA ILE A 132 0.61 -19.14 2.58
C ILE A 132 0.63 -17.77 1.89
N GLU A 133 -0.19 -17.55 0.86
CA GLU A 133 -0.32 -16.23 0.22
C GLU A 133 -0.81 -15.16 1.18
N ARG A 134 -1.83 -15.47 2.00
CA ARG A 134 -2.33 -14.55 3.04
C ARG A 134 -1.25 -14.19 4.04
N MET A 135 -0.46 -15.16 4.46
CA MET A 135 0.65 -14.96 5.38
C MET A 135 1.74 -14.08 4.76
N ASN A 136 2.10 -14.34 3.50
CA ASN A 136 3.07 -13.51 2.78
C ASN A 136 2.56 -12.06 2.60
N THR A 137 1.29 -11.89 2.28
CA THR A 137 0.67 -10.57 2.20
C THR A 137 0.70 -9.85 3.54
N ALA A 138 0.31 -10.53 4.64
CA ALA A 138 0.34 -9.95 5.97
C ALA A 138 1.76 -9.56 6.42
N MET A 139 2.77 -10.39 6.11
CA MET A 139 4.17 -10.06 6.36
C MET A 139 4.62 -8.81 5.59
N ARG A 140 4.18 -8.67 4.34
CA ARG A 140 4.50 -7.51 3.52
C ARG A 140 3.86 -6.24 4.05
N THR A 141 2.58 -6.30 4.42
CA THR A 141 1.87 -5.18 5.05
C THR A 141 2.54 -4.74 6.35
N LEU A 142 2.99 -5.73 7.16
CA LEU A 142 3.77 -5.45 8.38
C LEU A 142 5.11 -4.74 8.07
N GLN A 143 5.82 -5.16 7.02
CA GLN A 143 7.05 -4.51 6.56
C GLN A 143 6.83 -3.08 6.04
N GLU A 144 5.66 -2.81 5.45
CA GLU A 144 5.24 -1.49 4.99
C GLU A 144 4.86 -0.54 6.13
N GLY A 145 4.86 -1.05 7.39
CA GLY A 145 4.67 -0.26 8.60
C GLY A 145 3.29 -0.40 9.26
N ASP A 146 2.37 -1.17 8.71
CA ASP A 146 1.10 -1.45 9.36
C ASP A 146 1.27 -2.57 10.40
N LEU A 147 1.49 -2.17 11.63
CA LEU A 147 1.67 -3.08 12.76
C LEU A 147 0.34 -3.67 13.27
N THR A 148 -0.81 -3.20 12.77
CA THR A 148 -2.12 -3.66 13.22
C THR A 148 -2.61 -4.91 12.48
N VAL A 149 -1.92 -5.30 11.39
CA VAL A 149 -2.28 -6.46 10.58
C VAL A 149 -2.26 -7.74 11.41
N ARG A 150 -3.33 -8.54 11.30
CA ARG A 150 -3.46 -9.84 11.99
C ARG A 150 -3.99 -10.90 11.03
N ILE A 151 -3.54 -12.14 11.20
CA ILE A 151 -3.99 -13.28 10.41
C ILE A 151 -5.05 -14.04 11.22
N VAL A 152 -6.29 -14.01 10.72
CA VAL A 152 -7.38 -14.81 11.30
C VAL A 152 -7.30 -16.22 10.71
N SER A 153 -7.14 -17.24 11.56
CA SER A 153 -7.06 -18.63 11.17
C SER A 153 -7.67 -19.54 12.24
N ASP A 154 -8.67 -20.31 11.87
CA ASP A 154 -9.31 -21.32 12.73
C ASP A 154 -8.64 -22.70 12.60
N ARG A 155 -7.44 -22.76 12.02
CA ARG A 155 -6.71 -24.00 11.77
C ARG A 155 -5.96 -24.47 13.03
N GLU A 156 -5.97 -25.79 13.24
CA GLU A 156 -5.23 -26.43 14.33
C GLU A 156 -3.90 -27.06 13.88
N ASP A 157 -3.61 -27.02 12.57
CA ASP A 157 -2.40 -27.55 11.96
C ASP A 157 -1.19 -26.58 12.05
N GLU A 158 -0.07 -26.96 11.40
CA GLU A 158 1.18 -26.19 11.39
C GLU A 158 0.97 -24.78 10.80
N LEU A 159 0.10 -24.63 9.79
CA LEU A 159 -0.22 -23.31 9.22
C LEU A 159 -1.02 -22.44 10.19
N GLY A 160 -1.90 -23.04 10.97
CA GLY A 160 -2.58 -22.35 12.07
C GLY A 160 -1.62 -21.91 13.17
N GLN A 161 -0.65 -22.75 13.50
CA GLN A 161 0.40 -22.41 14.46
C GLN A 161 1.29 -21.26 13.95
N MET A 162 1.66 -21.27 12.67
CA MET A 162 2.42 -20.18 12.05
C MET A 162 1.63 -18.87 12.09
N SER A 163 0.31 -18.90 11.85
CA SER A 163 -0.55 -17.71 11.94
C SER A 163 -0.60 -17.14 13.36
N ARG A 164 -0.69 -18.02 14.37
CA ARG A 164 -0.64 -17.60 15.79
C ARG A 164 0.71 -16.98 16.16
N ASN A 165 1.82 -17.61 15.75
CA ASN A 165 3.16 -17.10 16.01
C ASN A 165 3.39 -15.76 15.32
N PHE A 166 2.89 -15.58 14.10
CA PHE A 166 2.92 -14.29 13.41
C PHE A 166 2.20 -13.21 14.20
N ASN A 167 0.98 -13.50 14.70
CA ASN A 167 0.21 -12.54 15.48
C ASN A 167 0.89 -12.17 16.80
N ILE A 168 1.52 -13.13 17.46
CA ILE A 168 2.31 -12.88 18.68
C ILE A 168 3.48 -11.94 18.36
N MET A 169 4.25 -12.25 17.32
CA MET A 169 5.37 -11.42 16.88
C MET A 169 4.92 -10.01 16.49
N ALA A 170 3.79 -9.88 15.78
CA ALA A 170 3.23 -8.58 15.40
C ALA A 170 2.82 -7.76 16.63
N ASN A 171 2.20 -8.39 17.64
CA ASN A 171 1.89 -7.74 18.92
C ASN A 171 3.15 -7.27 19.68
N GLU A 172 4.16 -8.13 19.79
CA GLU A 172 5.41 -7.78 20.45
C GLU A 172 6.13 -6.62 19.75
N LEU A 173 6.09 -6.61 18.40
CA LEU A 173 6.66 -5.52 17.60
C LEU A 173 5.90 -4.21 17.82
N GLU A 174 4.57 -4.23 17.77
CA GLU A 174 3.72 -3.06 18.02
C GLU A 174 3.99 -2.48 19.41
N GLN A 175 4.01 -3.32 20.43
CA GLN A 175 4.31 -2.91 21.80
C GLN A 175 5.73 -2.34 21.92
N SER A 176 6.73 -2.99 21.31
CA SER A 176 8.12 -2.51 21.31
C SER A 176 8.28 -1.15 20.65
N VAL A 177 7.56 -0.89 19.54
CA VAL A 177 7.56 0.41 18.88
C VAL A 177 6.90 1.45 19.77
N GLN A 178 5.78 1.12 20.40
CA GLN A 178 5.04 2.02 21.29
C GLN A 178 5.89 2.41 22.52
N ASP A 179 6.55 1.43 23.15
CA ASP A 179 7.48 1.65 24.26
C ASP A 179 8.68 2.53 23.86
N LYS A 180 9.21 2.34 22.64
CA LYS A 180 10.29 3.18 22.12
C LYS A 180 9.84 4.63 21.91
N VAL A 181 8.64 4.84 21.37
CA VAL A 181 8.08 6.19 21.15
C VAL A 181 7.88 6.88 22.49
N GLU A 182 7.36 6.19 23.49
CA GLU A 182 7.14 6.75 24.82
C GLU A 182 8.46 7.10 25.51
N LYS A 183 9.44 6.18 25.51
CA LYS A 183 10.79 6.46 26.03
C LYS A 183 11.47 7.62 25.31
N GLN A 184 11.28 7.75 24.00
CA GLN A 184 11.85 8.88 23.24
C GLN A 184 11.21 10.20 23.66
N LYS A 185 9.88 10.21 23.93
CA LYS A 185 9.19 11.40 24.48
C LYS A 185 9.72 11.76 25.85
N GLU A 186 9.90 10.78 26.74
CA GLU A 186 10.45 10.99 28.09
C GLU A 186 11.90 11.53 28.03
N LEU A 187 12.73 10.94 27.15
CA LEU A 187 14.11 11.40 26.96
C LEU A 187 14.15 12.84 26.42
N ASN A 188 13.30 13.17 25.46
CA ASN A 188 13.22 14.51 24.92
C ASN A 188 12.75 15.52 25.99
N ALA A 189 11.72 15.16 26.77
CA ALA A 189 11.25 15.99 27.88
C ALA A 189 12.33 16.19 28.95
N SER A 190 13.06 15.13 29.31
CA SER A 190 14.19 15.20 30.25
C SER A 190 15.32 16.06 29.69
N HIS A 191 15.64 15.94 28.41
CA HIS A 191 16.68 16.75 27.77
C HIS A 191 16.33 18.24 27.76
N ILE A 192 15.08 18.58 27.43
CA ILE A 192 14.56 19.96 27.51
C ILE A 192 14.63 20.49 28.95
N ALA A 193 14.19 19.70 29.92
CA ALA A 193 14.25 20.07 31.34
C ALA A 193 15.69 20.28 31.81
N MET A 194 16.62 19.43 31.38
CA MET A 194 18.04 19.57 31.69
C MET A 194 18.63 20.84 31.05
N MET A 195 18.33 21.14 29.79
CA MET A 195 18.74 22.39 29.12
C MET A 195 18.18 23.62 29.84
N GLN A 196 16.90 23.59 30.23
CA GLN A 196 16.28 24.67 31.01
C GLN A 196 16.94 24.85 32.39
N ALA A 197 17.33 23.75 33.04
CA ALA A 197 18.02 23.79 34.32
C ALA A 197 19.45 24.37 34.22
N GLN A 198 20.15 24.14 33.09
CA GLN A 198 21.49 24.70 32.84
C GLN A 198 21.51 26.23 32.76
N LEU A 199 20.40 26.86 32.34
CA LEU A 199 20.29 28.34 32.28
C LEU A 199 20.27 29.00 33.66
N ASN A 200 20.22 28.25 34.76
CA ASN A 200 20.05 28.74 36.14
C ASN A 200 19.15 30.00 36.22
N PRO A 201 17.82 29.82 36.14
CA PRO A 201 16.89 30.95 36.07
C PRO A 201 17.04 31.90 37.28
N HIS A 202 17.36 31.35 38.45
CA HIS A 202 17.54 32.10 39.63
C HIS A 202 18.75 33.06 39.55
N PHE A 203 19.84 32.64 38.96
CA PHE A 203 21.00 33.54 38.73
C PHE A 203 20.63 34.69 37.80
N LEU A 204 19.91 34.42 36.70
CA LEU A 204 19.47 35.45 35.76
C LEU A 204 18.54 36.45 36.42
N TYR A 205 17.56 36.03 37.23
CA TYR A 205 16.65 36.94 37.95
C TYR A 205 17.42 37.79 38.95
N ASN A 206 18.30 37.20 39.75
CA ASN A 206 19.08 37.93 40.75
C ASN A 206 19.99 38.97 40.09
N THR A 207 20.57 38.63 38.93
CA THR A 207 21.40 39.55 38.17
C THR A 207 20.59 40.74 37.67
N LEU A 208 19.41 40.50 37.09
CA LEU A 208 18.50 41.51 36.58
C LEU A 208 17.95 42.40 37.70
N ASP A 209 17.58 41.79 38.87
CA ASP A 209 17.14 42.55 40.02
C ASP A 209 18.26 43.42 40.58
N THR A 210 19.50 42.92 40.60
CA THR A 210 20.67 43.72 41.04
C THR A 210 20.89 44.90 40.06
N MET A 211 20.80 44.66 38.75
CA MET A 211 20.90 45.74 37.70
C MET A 211 19.82 46.80 37.92
N LYS A 212 18.56 46.38 38.18
CA LYS A 212 17.44 47.29 38.46
C LYS A 212 17.74 48.17 39.71
N TRP A 213 18.23 47.56 40.81
CA TRP A 213 18.53 48.32 42.02
C TRP A 213 19.69 49.26 41.82
N VAL A 214 20.78 48.85 41.16
CA VAL A 214 21.92 49.72 40.84
C VAL A 214 21.49 50.89 39.96
N ALA A 215 20.67 50.65 38.93
CA ALA A 215 20.11 51.67 38.06
C ALA A 215 19.26 52.68 38.81
N LYS A 216 18.36 52.20 39.69
CA LYS A 216 17.57 53.09 40.56
C LYS A 216 18.43 53.93 41.50
N ALA A 217 19.45 53.35 42.12
CA ALA A 217 20.37 54.07 43.02
C ALA A 217 21.20 55.16 42.29
N ASN A 218 21.47 54.98 41.01
CA ASN A 218 22.16 55.94 40.15
C ASN A 218 21.23 56.83 39.31
N HIS A 219 19.93 56.82 39.57
CA HIS A 219 18.91 57.63 38.88
C HIS A 219 18.90 57.43 37.35
N ILE A 220 19.06 56.17 36.88
CA ILE A 220 18.97 55.78 35.49
C ILE A 220 17.69 54.97 35.28
N PRO A 221 16.53 55.60 35.06
CA PRO A 221 15.25 54.95 35.01
C PRO A 221 15.12 53.98 33.79
N GLU A 222 15.78 54.30 32.66
CA GLU A 222 15.77 53.48 31.43
C GLU A 222 16.35 52.08 31.69
N ILE A 223 17.49 52.00 32.35
CA ILE A 223 18.11 50.70 32.69
C ILE A 223 17.25 49.94 33.74
N ALA A 224 16.64 50.66 34.67
CA ALA A 224 15.78 50.05 35.68
C ALA A 224 14.52 49.44 35.03
N THR A 225 13.92 50.13 34.06
CA THR A 225 12.74 49.63 33.29
C THR A 225 13.14 48.43 32.44
N MET A 226 14.24 48.49 31.71
CA MET A 226 14.76 47.39 30.88
C MET A 226 15.02 46.13 31.73
N ALA A 227 15.70 46.26 32.85
CA ALA A 227 15.98 45.10 33.73
C ALA A 227 14.73 44.51 34.34
N ALA A 228 13.78 45.34 34.78
CA ALA A 228 12.49 44.88 35.31
C ALA A 228 11.63 44.16 34.25
N GLY A 229 11.51 44.72 33.07
CA GLY A 229 10.78 44.16 31.93
C GLY A 229 11.36 42.80 31.50
N LEU A 230 12.68 42.74 31.32
CA LEU A 230 13.39 41.52 30.94
C LEU A 230 13.23 40.42 32.00
N ALA A 231 13.31 40.77 33.30
CA ALA A 231 13.07 39.81 34.39
C ALA A 231 11.65 39.26 34.37
N LYS A 232 10.63 40.07 34.05
CA LYS A 232 9.24 39.64 33.94
C LYS A 232 9.01 38.71 32.76
N ILE A 233 9.51 39.05 31.56
CA ILE A 233 9.44 38.23 30.36
C ILE A 233 10.12 36.88 30.61
N LEU A 234 11.34 36.90 31.13
CA LEU A 234 12.12 35.69 31.39
C LEU A 234 11.41 34.76 32.40
N ARG A 235 10.83 35.32 33.48
CA ARG A 235 10.08 34.55 34.49
C ARG A 235 8.90 33.81 33.88
N THR A 236 8.10 34.47 33.06
CA THR A 236 6.97 33.85 32.37
C THR A 236 7.42 32.83 31.34
N SER A 237 8.45 33.12 30.56
CA SER A 237 9.02 32.21 29.57
C SER A 237 9.43 30.86 30.17
N ILE A 238 10.14 30.89 31.34
CA ILE A 238 10.65 29.69 32.01
C ILE A 238 9.60 29.02 32.90
N SER A 239 8.47 29.69 33.21
CA SER A 239 7.42 29.10 34.03
C SER A 239 6.88 27.80 33.44
N LYS A 240 6.43 26.87 34.29
CA LYS A 240 5.80 25.60 33.90
C LYS A 240 4.39 25.79 33.36
N ARG A 241 3.77 26.96 33.61
CA ARG A 241 2.44 27.27 33.09
C ARG A 241 2.52 27.30 31.55
N GLN A 242 1.58 26.64 30.89
CA GLN A 242 1.44 26.70 29.42
C GLN A 242 0.44 27.78 29.00
N PHE A 243 -0.48 28.09 29.87
CA PHE A 243 -1.54 29.06 29.64
C PHE A 243 -1.44 30.21 30.64
N ILE A 244 -1.84 31.40 30.21
CA ILE A 244 -1.91 32.62 31.02
C ILE A 244 -3.16 33.41 30.64
N TYR A 245 -3.53 34.38 31.49
CA TYR A 245 -4.61 35.31 31.16
C TYR A 245 -4.16 36.28 30.07
N LEU A 246 -5.09 36.72 29.20
CA LEU A 246 -4.83 37.68 28.15
C LEU A 246 -4.20 38.97 28.69
N LYS A 247 -4.67 39.47 29.84
CA LYS A 247 -4.08 40.63 30.52
C LYS A 247 -2.59 40.43 30.88
N GLU A 248 -2.22 39.20 31.32
CA GLU A 248 -0.82 38.87 31.66
C GLU A 248 0.05 38.87 30.40
N GLU A 249 -0.46 38.34 29.27
CA GLU A 249 0.25 38.39 27.98
C GLU A 249 0.44 39.83 27.51
N LEU A 250 -0.60 40.68 27.57
CA LEU A 250 -0.50 42.10 27.22
C LEU A 250 0.51 42.85 28.08
N GLU A 251 0.59 42.54 29.38
CA GLU A 251 1.62 43.10 30.26
C GLU A 251 3.05 42.68 29.84
N LEU A 252 3.25 41.46 29.34
CA LEU A 252 4.55 41.02 28.79
C LEU A 252 4.89 41.76 27.51
N VAL A 253 3.91 41.91 26.62
CA VAL A 253 4.08 42.70 25.39
C VAL A 253 4.43 44.14 25.72
N ASN A 254 3.75 44.77 26.69
CA ASN A 254 4.10 46.13 27.15
C ASN A 254 5.52 46.20 27.66
N CYS A 255 5.95 45.26 28.51
CA CYS A 255 7.36 45.21 28.95
C CYS A 255 8.36 45.08 27.80
N TYR A 256 8.03 44.30 26.76
CA TYR A 256 8.83 44.16 25.56
C TYR A 256 8.92 45.51 24.80
N VAL A 257 7.75 46.10 24.56
CA VAL A 257 7.62 47.41 23.86
C VAL A 257 8.42 48.50 24.57
N ASP A 258 8.30 48.61 25.92
CA ASP A 258 9.04 49.57 26.71
C ASP A 258 10.56 49.43 26.53
N ILE A 259 11.06 48.18 26.51
CA ILE A 259 12.48 47.90 26.25
C ILE A 259 12.87 48.35 24.83
N GLN A 260 12.01 48.08 23.84
CA GLN A 260 12.33 48.47 22.45
C GLN A 260 12.19 49.98 22.22
N LYS A 261 11.26 50.65 22.88
CA LYS A 261 11.18 52.13 22.85
C LYS A 261 12.45 52.77 23.35
N ILE A 262 13.00 52.32 24.49
CA ILE A 262 14.29 52.80 25.00
C ILE A 262 15.40 52.54 23.98
N ARG A 263 15.44 51.37 23.36
CA ARG A 263 16.47 50.99 22.38
C ARG A 263 16.41 51.82 21.09
N PHE A 264 15.21 52.16 20.64
CA PHE A 264 14.99 52.88 19.38
C PHE A 264 14.64 54.36 19.58
N ASN A 265 14.84 54.90 20.80
CA ASN A 265 14.58 56.32 21.14
C ASN A 265 13.15 56.74 20.80
N ASP A 266 12.16 55.98 21.23
CA ASP A 266 10.72 56.23 21.03
C ASP A 266 10.27 56.45 19.56
N LYS A 267 10.99 55.85 18.59
CA LYS A 267 10.68 55.95 17.16
C LYS A 267 9.36 55.31 16.71
N PHE A 268 8.63 54.65 17.59
CA PHE A 268 7.34 54.04 17.24
C PHE A 268 6.33 54.17 18.36
N SER A 269 5.05 54.22 17.97
CA SER A 269 3.92 54.17 18.88
C SER A 269 3.38 52.72 18.98
N TYR A 270 2.81 52.40 20.13
CA TYR A 270 2.17 51.12 20.37
C TYR A 270 0.82 51.36 21.09
N THR A 271 -0.25 50.83 20.54
CA THR A 271 -1.62 51.02 21.07
C THR A 271 -2.30 49.68 21.17
N VAL A 272 -3.06 49.47 22.26
CA VAL A 272 -3.90 48.29 22.46
C VAL A 272 -5.37 48.71 22.51
N ASP A 273 -6.17 48.13 21.64
CA ASP A 273 -7.61 48.25 21.59
C ASP A 273 -8.24 46.93 22.03
N LEU A 274 -8.65 46.83 23.28
CA LEU A 274 -9.16 45.62 23.91
C LEU A 274 -10.64 45.75 24.21
N GLN A 275 -11.43 44.86 23.64
CA GLN A 275 -12.87 44.79 23.96
C GLN A 275 -13.05 44.39 25.45
N GLU A 276 -13.93 45.13 26.17
CA GLU A 276 -14.22 44.88 27.59
C GLU A 276 -14.68 43.42 27.83
N GLY A 277 -14.17 42.82 28.91
CA GLY A 277 -14.55 41.48 29.36
C GLY A 277 -13.65 40.35 28.80
N LEU A 278 -12.68 40.65 27.92
CA LEU A 278 -11.75 39.63 27.37
C LEU A 278 -10.45 39.52 28.16
N GLU A 279 -10.22 40.37 29.14
CA GLU A 279 -8.96 40.41 29.95
C GLU A 279 -8.68 39.10 30.66
N GLU A 280 -9.73 38.36 31.07
CA GLU A 280 -9.65 37.11 31.80
C GLU A 280 -9.71 35.87 30.87
N CYS A 281 -9.67 36.08 29.54
CA CYS A 281 -9.53 34.95 28.60
C CYS A 281 -8.20 34.25 28.82
N VAL A 282 -8.22 32.92 28.76
CA VAL A 282 -7.05 32.06 28.92
C VAL A 282 -6.50 31.69 27.56
N ILE A 283 -5.24 32.04 27.32
CA ILE A 283 -4.52 31.81 26.06
C ILE A 283 -3.19 31.11 26.30
N PRO A 284 -2.58 30.47 25.31
CA PRO A 284 -1.20 29.97 25.41
C PRO A 284 -0.26 31.17 25.63
N LYS A 285 0.72 31.01 26.49
CA LYS A 285 1.70 32.08 26.76
C LYS A 285 2.58 32.38 25.55
N LEU A 286 3.01 33.63 25.40
CA LEU A 286 3.98 34.11 24.41
C LEU A 286 3.50 33.89 22.96
N ILE A 287 2.21 34.14 22.68
CA ILE A 287 1.66 34.07 21.31
C ILE A 287 1.52 35.46 20.66
N ILE A 288 1.32 36.52 21.44
CA ILE A 288 1.22 37.89 20.92
C ILE A 288 2.59 38.51 20.80
N GLN A 289 3.47 38.32 21.78
CA GLN A 289 4.80 38.91 21.82
C GLN A 289 5.62 38.64 20.55
N PRO A 290 5.72 37.42 19.99
CA PRO A 290 6.50 37.15 18.77
C PRO A 290 5.97 37.89 17.54
N ILE A 291 4.67 38.18 17.50
CA ILE A 291 4.07 38.94 16.40
C ILE A 291 4.45 40.42 16.49
N VAL A 292 4.30 41.00 17.68
CA VAL A 292 4.73 42.39 17.95
C VAL A 292 6.24 42.56 17.75
N GLU A 293 7.02 41.55 18.19
CA GLU A 293 8.47 41.54 17.93
C GLU A 293 8.79 41.58 16.43
N ASN A 294 8.05 40.81 15.63
CA ASN A 294 8.20 40.81 14.18
C ASN A 294 7.89 42.19 13.56
N SER A 295 6.83 42.85 14.02
CA SER A 295 6.46 44.19 13.58
C SER A 295 7.56 45.22 13.93
N VAL A 296 8.08 45.19 15.17
CA VAL A 296 9.16 46.11 15.59
C VAL A 296 10.46 45.87 14.82
N LEU A 297 10.91 44.62 14.68
CA LEU A 297 12.23 44.32 14.13
C LEU A 297 12.27 44.31 12.60
N HIS A 298 11.17 44.00 11.96
CA HIS A 298 11.08 43.81 10.50
C HIS A 298 10.16 44.84 9.83
N GLY A 299 8.95 45.06 10.41
CA GLY A 299 7.99 46.02 9.87
C GLY A 299 8.51 47.43 9.89
N LEU A 300 8.99 47.90 11.06
CA LEU A 300 9.39 49.27 11.31
C LEU A 300 10.89 49.57 11.12
N LYS A 301 11.66 48.62 10.55
CA LYS A 301 13.12 48.73 10.43
C LYS A 301 13.60 49.99 9.70
N GLU A 302 12.86 50.47 8.72
CA GLU A 302 13.22 51.59 7.83
C GLU A 302 12.36 52.83 8.11
N SER A 303 11.38 52.74 9.03
CA SER A 303 10.51 53.86 9.36
C SER A 303 11.15 54.81 10.36
N GLU A 304 11.00 56.12 10.14
CA GLU A 304 11.44 57.16 11.11
C GLU A 304 10.41 57.28 12.25
N GLU A 305 9.16 57.10 11.95
CA GLU A 305 8.02 57.00 12.90
C GLU A 305 7.13 55.87 12.45
N GLY A 306 6.81 54.90 13.33
CA GLY A 306 5.99 53.75 13.03
C GLY A 306 4.87 53.58 14.06
N ASN A 307 3.82 52.88 13.67
CA ASN A 307 2.67 52.60 14.54
C ASN A 307 2.37 51.12 14.58
N ILE A 308 2.15 50.61 15.77
CA ILE A 308 1.71 49.21 15.99
C ILE A 308 0.41 49.25 16.76
N LEU A 309 -0.64 48.68 16.18
CA LEU A 309 -1.97 48.53 16.81
C LEU A 309 -2.25 47.06 17.07
N VAL A 310 -2.53 46.74 18.34
CA VAL A 310 -3.03 45.41 18.73
C VAL A 310 -4.53 45.58 19.05
N ARG A 311 -5.38 45.01 18.20
CA ARG A 311 -6.84 45.00 18.39
C ARG A 311 -7.31 43.62 18.79
N ILE A 312 -8.11 43.51 19.83
CA ILE A 312 -8.60 42.27 20.39
C ILE A 312 -10.09 42.31 20.54
N THR A 313 -10.77 41.44 19.81
CA THR A 313 -12.23 41.35 19.77
C THR A 313 -12.70 39.93 19.97
N GLY A 314 -13.89 39.77 20.56
CA GLY A 314 -14.58 38.49 20.68
C GLY A 314 -15.82 38.50 19.77
N GLN A 315 -15.91 37.52 18.88
CA GLN A 315 -17.07 37.31 18.03
C GLN A 315 -17.58 35.89 18.27
N GLU A 316 -18.80 35.79 18.80
CA GLU A 316 -19.36 34.49 19.24
C GLU A 316 -18.42 33.78 20.20
N ASP A 317 -17.87 32.60 19.80
CA ASP A 317 -16.94 31.80 20.58
C ASP A 317 -15.47 31.95 20.11
N VAL A 318 -15.16 32.91 19.21
CA VAL A 318 -13.83 33.13 18.65
C VAL A 318 -13.23 34.42 19.18
N LEU A 319 -12.05 34.32 19.78
CA LEU A 319 -11.15 35.42 20.13
C LEU A 319 -10.29 35.74 18.90
N CYS A 320 -10.40 36.97 18.42
CA CYS A 320 -9.62 37.49 17.30
C CYS A 320 -8.62 38.52 17.82
N ILE A 321 -7.32 38.27 17.61
CA ILE A 321 -6.24 39.19 17.98
C ILE A 321 -5.56 39.64 16.69
N GLU A 322 -5.67 40.90 16.38
CA GLU A 322 -5.08 41.53 15.19
C GLU A 322 -3.91 42.40 15.61
N VAL A 323 -2.76 42.16 15.04
CA VAL A 323 -1.56 43.00 15.18
C VAL A 323 -1.30 43.64 13.84
N THR A 324 -1.36 44.94 13.79
CA THR A 324 -1.20 45.73 12.57
C THR A 324 -0.03 46.69 12.75
N ASP A 325 0.89 46.74 11.78
CA ASP A 325 1.94 47.74 11.66
C ASP A 325 1.80 48.53 10.34
N ASP A 326 2.28 49.73 10.33
CA ASP A 326 2.40 50.60 9.16
C ASP A 326 3.80 50.64 8.55
N GLY A 327 4.51 49.53 8.69
CA GLY A 327 5.88 49.34 8.23
C GLY A 327 6.01 49.08 6.73
N CYS A 328 7.16 48.50 6.34
CA CYS A 328 7.45 48.19 4.93
C CYS A 328 6.63 47.09 4.29
N GLY A 329 5.73 46.47 5.03
CA GLY A 329 4.96 45.29 4.59
C GLY A 329 5.78 43.98 4.59
N ALA A 330 5.13 42.89 4.26
CA ALA A 330 5.76 41.60 4.15
C ALA A 330 5.82 41.13 2.68
N PRO A 331 6.91 40.48 2.23
CA PRO A 331 6.96 39.91 0.89
C PRO A 331 5.86 38.88 0.65
N GLU A 332 5.29 38.89 -0.55
CA GLU A 332 4.16 38.00 -0.92
C GLU A 332 4.50 36.51 -0.73
N GLU A 333 5.72 36.12 -1.03
CA GLU A 333 6.23 34.74 -0.80
C GLU A 333 6.15 34.34 0.67
N ARG A 334 6.40 35.29 1.59
CA ARG A 334 6.34 35.05 3.03
C ARG A 334 4.91 34.93 3.52
N ILE A 335 4.02 35.78 3.03
CA ILE A 335 2.59 35.73 3.34
C ILE A 335 2.02 34.39 2.86
N ASP A 336 2.33 33.99 1.62
CA ASP A 336 1.91 32.73 1.04
C ASP A 336 2.47 31.52 1.83
N ALA A 337 3.72 31.57 2.24
CA ALA A 337 4.34 30.51 3.03
C ALA A 337 3.69 30.32 4.41
N ILE A 338 3.31 31.42 5.08
CA ILE A 338 2.61 31.36 6.38
C ILE A 338 1.17 30.86 6.19
N ASN A 339 0.41 31.46 5.27
CA ASN A 339 -0.99 31.15 5.07
C ASN A 339 -1.19 29.72 4.52
N HIS A 340 -0.27 29.20 3.69
CA HIS A 340 -0.31 27.86 3.09
C HIS A 340 0.64 26.84 3.73
N ARG A 341 1.32 27.20 4.88
CA ARG A 341 2.15 26.29 5.69
C ARG A 341 3.30 25.63 4.94
N ARG A 342 3.96 26.34 4.05
CA ARG A 342 5.12 25.81 3.32
C ARG A 342 6.38 25.85 4.22
N GLN A 343 6.51 24.85 5.10
CA GLN A 343 7.57 24.77 6.12
C GLN A 343 9.01 24.87 5.54
N GLU A 344 9.23 24.39 4.33
CA GLU A 344 10.55 24.44 3.66
C GLU A 344 11.03 25.87 3.36
N GLN A 345 10.10 26.83 3.27
CA GLN A 345 10.40 28.24 2.94
C GLN A 345 10.48 29.16 4.17
N LEU A 346 10.18 28.63 5.37
CA LEU A 346 10.14 29.38 6.62
C LEU A 346 11.47 29.39 7.41
N VAL A 347 12.56 28.93 6.80
CA VAL A 347 13.91 28.94 7.40
C VAL A 347 14.33 30.38 7.70
N GLY A 348 14.37 30.74 8.99
CA GLY A 348 14.74 32.09 9.48
C GLY A 348 13.59 32.90 10.11
N HIS A 349 12.35 32.41 10.07
CA HIS A 349 11.17 33.09 10.62
C HIS A 349 10.44 32.23 11.66
N ILE A 350 11.16 31.75 12.64
CA ILE A 350 10.74 30.74 13.62
C ILE A 350 9.58 31.25 14.52
N GLY A 351 9.49 32.56 14.77
CA GLY A 351 8.55 33.12 15.74
C GLY A 351 7.08 32.96 15.33
N VAL A 352 6.66 33.51 14.18
CA VAL A 352 5.26 33.49 13.70
C VAL A 352 4.79 32.06 13.38
N SER A 353 5.64 31.28 12.73
CA SER A 353 5.35 29.87 12.41
C SER A 353 5.17 28.99 13.67
N ASN A 354 5.94 29.24 14.70
CA ASN A 354 5.79 28.54 15.99
C ASN A 354 4.45 28.87 16.65
N VAL A 355 4.01 30.15 16.60
CA VAL A 355 2.72 30.55 17.15
C VAL A 355 1.56 29.86 16.43
N ASP A 356 1.57 29.80 15.10
CA ASP A 356 0.55 29.04 14.32
C ASP A 356 0.51 27.57 14.76
N THR A 357 1.68 26.97 14.88
CA THR A 357 1.82 25.56 15.33
C THR A 357 1.25 25.35 16.73
N ILE A 358 1.58 26.24 17.67
CA ILE A 358 1.06 26.18 19.07
C ILE A 358 -0.46 26.27 19.07
N ILE A 359 -1.04 27.24 18.37
CA ILE A 359 -2.49 27.46 18.32
C ILE A 359 -3.19 26.22 17.78
N ARG A 360 -2.74 25.68 16.66
CA ARG A 360 -3.37 24.53 16.01
C ARG A 360 -3.23 23.23 16.80
N LEU A 361 -2.07 22.97 17.34
CA LEU A 361 -1.86 21.80 18.23
C LEU A 361 -2.73 21.86 19.48
N THR A 362 -3.06 23.08 19.95
CA THR A 362 -3.83 23.28 21.16
C THR A 362 -5.34 23.25 20.94
N TYR A 363 -5.79 23.82 19.81
CA TYR A 363 -7.20 24.12 19.61
C TYR A 363 -7.82 23.49 18.36
N GLY A 364 -7.01 22.96 17.44
CA GLY A 364 -7.46 22.34 16.18
C GLY A 364 -7.12 23.16 14.95
N GLU A 365 -7.33 22.55 13.79
CA GLU A 365 -6.92 23.08 12.48
C GLU A 365 -7.75 24.30 12.00
N GLU A 366 -8.90 24.53 12.58
CA GLU A 366 -9.78 25.67 12.31
C GLU A 366 -9.28 26.98 12.91
N TYR A 367 -8.36 26.91 13.87
CA TYR A 367 -7.70 28.06 14.48
C TYR A 367 -6.29 28.24 13.90
N GLY A 368 -5.63 29.35 14.21
CA GLY A 368 -4.27 29.61 13.73
C GLY A 368 -4.04 31.08 13.36
N ILE A 369 -3.05 31.29 12.51
CA ILE A 369 -2.63 32.60 12.07
C ILE A 369 -3.01 32.82 10.60
N HIS A 370 -3.39 34.07 10.29
CA HIS A 370 -3.52 34.60 8.95
C HIS A 370 -2.72 35.89 8.83
N MET A 371 -1.97 36.06 7.74
CA MET A 371 -1.14 37.22 7.48
C MET A 371 -1.50 37.86 6.15
N GLU A 372 -1.60 39.16 6.14
CA GLU A 372 -1.89 39.97 4.93
C GLU A 372 -1.01 41.21 4.89
N SER A 373 -0.67 41.68 3.68
CA SER A 373 0.01 42.94 3.47
C SER A 373 -1.02 44.03 3.26
N LEU A 374 -0.85 45.16 3.93
CA LEU A 374 -1.68 46.35 3.71
C LEU A 374 -1.08 47.10 2.53
N THR A 375 -1.89 47.27 1.47
CA THR A 375 -1.55 48.10 0.30
C THR A 375 -2.44 49.31 0.23
N SER A 376 -2.03 50.35 -0.48
CA SER A 376 -2.62 51.69 -0.55
C SER A 376 -4.10 51.83 -0.87
N HIS A 377 -4.84 50.74 -1.01
CA HIS A 377 -6.30 50.74 -1.23
C HIS A 377 -7.13 50.28 -0.01
N ALA A 378 -6.48 49.89 1.08
CA ALA A 378 -7.17 49.55 2.32
C ALA A 378 -7.28 50.77 3.22
N GLU A 379 -8.45 51.00 3.78
CA GLU A 379 -8.68 52.04 4.81
C GLU A 379 -7.62 51.88 5.90
N ASN A 380 -6.86 52.93 6.21
CA ASN A 380 -5.89 52.89 7.30
C ASN A 380 -6.66 52.66 8.61
N PRO A 381 -6.57 51.46 9.23
CA PRO A 381 -7.37 51.15 10.41
C PRO A 381 -6.99 51.96 11.64
N MET A 382 -5.89 52.74 11.57
CA MET A 382 -5.39 53.53 12.70
C MET A 382 -6.01 54.94 12.74
N ASP A 383 -6.50 55.50 11.63
CA ASP A 383 -6.85 56.93 11.61
C ASP A 383 -8.36 57.21 11.45
N GLY A 384 -9.19 56.25 11.10
CA GLY A 384 -10.64 56.41 11.00
C GLY A 384 -11.12 57.56 10.07
N GLN A 385 -10.21 58.25 9.39
CA GLN A 385 -10.46 59.35 8.48
C GLN A 385 -9.93 59.07 7.08
N ARG A 386 -10.74 59.23 6.06
CA ARG A 386 -10.33 59.25 4.66
C ARG A 386 -9.53 60.51 4.40
N THR A 387 -8.21 60.40 4.37
CA THR A 387 -7.36 61.49 3.80
C THR A 387 -7.05 61.10 2.36
N GLU A 388 -7.47 61.93 1.42
CA GLU A 388 -7.18 61.85 -0.02
C GLU A 388 -5.73 62.22 -0.37
N GLU A 389 -4.77 62.11 0.53
CA GLU A 389 -3.35 62.33 0.21
C GLU A 389 -2.72 60.97 -0.15
N GLU A 390 -2.27 60.86 -1.40
CA GLU A 390 -1.61 59.74 -2.03
C GLU A 390 -0.24 59.43 -1.33
N GLY A 391 -0.31 58.84 -0.16
CA GLY A 391 0.84 58.13 0.43
C GLY A 391 0.56 56.62 0.32
N GLU A 392 1.43 55.89 -0.35
CA GLU A 392 1.41 54.42 -0.35
C GLU A 392 1.51 53.93 1.11
N VAL A 393 0.37 53.59 1.70
CA VAL A 393 0.37 52.97 3.04
C VAL A 393 0.79 51.52 2.84
N HIS A 394 1.98 51.23 3.26
CA HIS A 394 2.52 49.89 3.37
C HIS A 394 2.38 49.43 4.82
N GLY A 395 2.21 48.14 5.06
CA GLY A 395 2.15 47.60 6.40
C GLY A 395 1.84 46.10 6.40
N THR A 396 1.83 45.52 7.58
CA THR A 396 1.46 44.12 7.75
C THR A 396 0.36 43.98 8.79
N LYS A 397 -0.61 43.12 8.49
CA LYS A 397 -1.63 42.69 9.45
C LYS A 397 -1.54 41.22 9.70
N VAL A 398 -1.39 40.84 10.96
CA VAL A 398 -1.38 39.43 11.42
C VAL A 398 -2.56 39.20 12.33
N THR A 399 -3.42 38.26 11.96
CA THR A 399 -4.64 37.90 12.69
C THR A 399 -4.47 36.52 13.31
N LEU A 400 -4.60 36.43 14.63
CA LEU A 400 -4.65 35.18 15.40
C LEU A 400 -6.09 34.88 15.74
N ARG A 401 -6.53 33.66 15.47
CA ARG A 401 -7.88 33.16 15.80
C ARG A 401 -7.79 32.04 16.82
N LEU A 402 -8.47 32.18 17.96
CA LEU A 402 -8.49 31.23 19.05
C LEU A 402 -9.91 31.09 19.58
N PRO A 403 -10.26 29.98 20.27
CA PRO A 403 -11.54 29.93 20.98
C PRO A 403 -11.52 30.84 22.21
N VAL A 404 -12.63 31.49 22.49
CA VAL A 404 -12.83 32.20 23.77
C VAL A 404 -12.90 31.17 24.88
N ARG A 405 -11.96 31.24 25.84
CA ARG A 405 -11.94 30.36 26.99
C ARG A 405 -11.74 31.17 28.27
N TYR A 406 -12.54 30.86 29.26
CA TYR A 406 -12.41 31.36 30.63
C TYR A 406 -12.16 30.18 31.55
N GLY A 407 -11.33 30.35 32.57
CA GLY A 407 -11.01 29.29 33.51
C GLY A 407 -9.73 29.58 34.32
N GLU A 408 -9.14 28.57 34.91
CA GLU A 408 -7.84 28.70 35.59
C GLU A 408 -6.72 28.64 34.53
N ALA A 409 -5.78 29.58 34.61
CA ALA A 409 -4.62 29.73 33.73
C ALA A 409 -3.41 28.89 34.20
#